data_45ac830bf36f465563b8adbc7ffab2dc
#
_entry.id   45ac830bf36f465563b8adbc7ffab2dc
#
_cell.length_a   1.000
_cell.length_b   1.000
_cell.length_c   1.000
_cell.angle_alpha   90.00
_cell.angle_beta   90.00
_cell.angle_gamma   90.00
#
_symmetry.space_group_name_H-M   'P 1'
#
loop_
_entity.id
_entity.type
_entity.pdbx_description
1 polymer ?
#
loop_
_entity_poly.entity_id
_entity_poly.type
_entity_poly.pdbx_seq_one_letter_code
_entity_poly.pdbx_strand_id
1 'polypeptide(L)'
;VDECGAPSKGTGCFMRTIPTTDGKLTPELLQPYMINFGVEHHSQPGAIYISQCTELGTVYTPEEVRALCDFAHAHGLLVHMDGARISNAAAALGVSLDAVSGACGVDTLTLGGTKNGLMGAECVVIFNPDLVKEARYARKQACQLASKMRYVSCQFTAFLTDDLWLKCASHANRLAQKLHDALAAMPDVKFTQKMESNQLFFIMPKEKEEKLHEKYYFYYWNEAIGEMRLVTSWDTTEEDVDGLIDYLKSL
;
A
#
# COMPACT_ATOMS: atom_id res chain seq x y z
N VAL A 1 14.50 0.22 6.24
CA VAL A 1 15.11 -1.07 5.92
C VAL A 1 14.67 -1.47 4.52
N ASP A 2 13.37 -1.54 4.31
CA ASP A 2 12.78 -1.85 3.01
C ASP A 2 13.01 -0.70 2.01
N GLU A 3 12.70 -0.92 0.72
CA GLU A 3 12.99 0.01 -0.38
C GLU A 3 14.47 0.39 -0.45
N CYS A 4 15.36 -0.52 0.00
CA CYS A 4 16.82 -0.30 0.05
C CYS A 4 17.23 0.98 0.81
N GLY A 5 16.41 1.44 1.77
CA GLY A 5 16.65 2.67 2.51
C GLY A 5 16.52 3.95 1.68
N ALA A 6 15.91 3.88 0.49
CA ALA A 6 15.79 5.03 -0.42
C ALA A 6 15.15 6.27 0.22
N PRO A 7 14.08 6.17 1.03
CA PRO A 7 13.51 7.33 1.70
C PRO A 7 14.52 8.06 2.58
N SER A 8 15.24 7.32 3.44
CA SER A 8 16.26 7.91 4.33
C SER A 8 17.41 8.51 3.56
N LYS A 9 17.89 7.81 2.51
CA LYS A 9 18.99 8.32 1.67
C LYS A 9 18.59 9.57 0.89
N GLY A 10 17.38 9.60 0.33
CA GLY A 10 16.92 10.72 -0.49
C GLY A 10 16.54 11.96 0.29
N THR A 11 16.04 11.81 1.50
CA THR A 11 15.56 12.91 2.34
C THR A 11 16.50 13.30 3.47
N GLY A 12 17.43 12.40 3.86
CA GLY A 12 18.24 12.56 5.07
C GLY A 12 17.44 12.32 6.36
N CYS A 13 16.17 11.94 6.28
CA CYS A 13 15.36 11.68 7.45
C CYS A 13 15.67 10.33 8.10
N PHE A 14 15.67 10.29 9.41
CA PHE A 14 15.68 9.03 10.14
C PHE A 14 14.27 8.43 10.14
N MET A 15 14.14 7.23 9.59
CA MET A 15 12.89 6.48 9.58
C MET A 15 12.83 5.58 10.82
N ARG A 16 11.86 5.84 11.69
CA ARG A 16 11.61 5.00 12.87
C ARG A 16 10.49 4.02 12.55
N THR A 17 10.81 2.74 12.50
CA THR A 17 9.84 1.67 12.32
C THR A 17 9.20 1.30 13.65
N ILE A 18 7.90 1.04 13.63
CA ILE A 18 7.11 0.62 14.78
C ILE A 18 6.53 -0.76 14.49
N PRO A 19 6.83 -1.78 15.30
CA PRO A 19 6.29 -3.12 15.09
C PRO A 19 4.77 -3.14 15.15
N THR A 20 4.15 -3.83 14.20
CA THR A 20 2.71 -4.06 14.12
C THR A 20 2.45 -5.52 13.77
N THR A 21 1.25 -6.01 14.01
CA THR A 21 0.85 -7.39 13.65
C THR A 21 0.16 -7.46 12.30
N ASP A 22 -0.41 -6.35 11.86
CA ASP A 22 -1.24 -6.22 10.66
C ASP A 22 -0.83 -5.09 9.72
N GLY A 23 0.32 -4.44 10.00
CA GLY A 23 0.83 -3.31 9.22
C GLY A 23 0.20 -1.97 9.57
N LYS A 24 -0.75 -1.90 10.51
CA LYS A 24 -1.44 -0.68 10.89
C LYS A 24 -0.81 -0.01 12.11
N LEU A 25 -0.55 1.29 12.00
CA LEU A 25 -0.24 2.14 13.14
C LEU A 25 -1.54 2.59 13.84
N THR A 26 -1.49 2.84 15.13
CA THR A 26 -2.55 3.47 15.91
C THR A 26 -1.98 4.57 16.79
N PRO A 27 -2.79 5.53 17.26
CA PRO A 27 -2.36 6.55 18.23
C PRO A 27 -1.66 5.96 19.45
N GLU A 28 -2.15 4.83 19.98
CA GLU A 28 -1.59 4.16 21.15
C GLU A 28 -0.19 3.60 20.89
N LEU A 29 0.04 3.03 19.69
CA LEU A 29 1.37 2.56 19.27
C LEU A 29 2.36 3.70 19.07
N LEU A 30 1.87 4.88 18.67
CA LEU A 30 2.68 6.08 18.43
C LEU A 30 3.02 6.84 19.71
N GLN A 31 2.12 6.85 20.71
CA GLN A 31 2.24 7.65 21.92
C GLN A 31 3.59 7.51 22.63
N PRO A 32 4.20 6.31 22.79
CA PRO A 32 5.50 6.17 23.43
C PRO A 32 6.67 6.86 22.71
N TYR A 33 6.47 7.19 21.43
CA TYR A 33 7.49 7.84 20.59
C TYR A 33 7.35 9.37 20.54
N MET A 34 6.30 9.91 21.13
CA MET A 34 6.05 11.36 21.22
C MET A 34 6.82 11.95 22.42
N ILE A 35 8.14 11.85 22.34
CA ILE A 35 9.07 12.24 23.41
C ILE A 35 10.22 13.07 22.85
N ASN A 36 10.91 13.79 23.73
CA ASN A 36 12.13 14.56 23.43
C ASN A 36 11.93 15.70 22.41
N PHE A 37 10.72 16.24 22.29
CA PHE A 37 10.48 17.43 21.48
C PHE A 37 11.31 18.61 22.00
N GLY A 38 12.02 19.32 21.07
CA GLY A 38 12.88 20.45 21.39
C GLY A 38 14.21 20.10 22.06
N VAL A 39 14.52 18.80 22.24
CA VAL A 39 15.82 18.37 22.80
C VAL A 39 16.80 18.17 21.65
N GLU A 40 17.86 18.95 21.61
CA GLU A 40 18.86 19.02 20.54
C GLU A 40 19.67 17.71 20.32
N HIS A 41 19.70 16.84 21.31
CA HIS A 41 20.38 15.54 21.22
C HIS A 41 19.56 14.44 20.56
N HIS A 42 18.32 14.74 20.13
CA HIS A 42 17.40 13.76 19.56
C HIS A 42 16.86 14.22 18.21
N SER A 43 16.70 13.25 17.29
CA SER A 43 15.94 13.51 16.05
C SER A 43 14.52 13.92 16.40
N GLN A 44 14.06 15.01 15.80
CA GLN A 44 12.71 15.54 16.06
C GLN A 44 11.69 14.80 15.17
N PRO A 45 10.58 14.32 15.74
CA PRO A 45 9.47 13.79 14.94
C PRO A 45 8.93 14.86 14.00
N GLY A 46 8.72 14.56 12.73
CA GLY A 46 8.22 15.50 11.74
C GLY A 46 6.97 15.00 11.02
N ALA A 47 6.85 13.71 10.81
CA ALA A 47 5.71 13.14 10.11
C ALA A 47 5.43 11.69 10.53
N ILE A 48 4.17 11.29 10.38
CA ILE A 48 3.72 9.90 10.39
C ILE A 48 3.61 9.44 8.93
N TYR A 49 4.18 8.28 8.64
CA TYR A 49 4.09 7.62 7.33
C TYR A 49 3.24 6.35 7.45
N ILE A 50 2.20 6.24 6.63
CA ILE A 50 1.35 5.05 6.54
C ILE A 50 1.18 4.62 5.09
N SER A 51 0.89 3.34 4.85
CA SER A 51 0.59 2.80 3.52
C SER A 51 -0.87 2.36 3.43
N GLN A 52 -1.56 2.72 2.33
CA GLN A 52 -2.94 2.34 2.05
C GLN A 52 -3.05 1.67 0.66
N CYS A 53 -3.40 0.36 0.55
CA CYS A 53 -3.45 -0.57 1.69
C CYS A 53 -2.05 -0.82 2.27
N THR A 54 -1.98 -1.45 3.45
CA THR A 54 -0.70 -1.77 4.08
C THR A 54 0.08 -2.79 3.25
N GLU A 55 1.37 -2.93 3.53
CA GLU A 55 2.21 -3.94 2.87
C GLU A 55 1.80 -5.39 3.26
N LEU A 56 1.00 -5.55 4.32
CA LEU A 56 0.41 -6.83 4.72
C LEU A 56 -1.01 -7.05 4.15
N GLY A 57 -1.46 -6.20 3.22
CA GLY A 57 -2.73 -6.35 2.52
C GLY A 57 -3.96 -5.92 3.31
N THR A 58 -3.80 -5.42 4.51
CA THR A 58 -4.89 -4.87 5.33
C THR A 58 -5.24 -3.45 4.90
N VAL A 59 -6.41 -2.99 5.30
CA VAL A 59 -6.96 -1.69 4.88
C VAL A 59 -7.31 -0.85 6.10
N TYR A 60 -6.80 0.38 6.17
CA TYR A 60 -7.26 1.36 7.14
C TYR A 60 -8.67 1.83 6.79
N THR A 61 -9.56 1.85 7.77
CA THR A 61 -10.86 2.51 7.61
C THR A 61 -10.70 4.05 7.64
N PRO A 62 -11.66 4.82 7.14
CA PRO A 62 -11.63 6.28 7.26
C PRO A 62 -11.48 6.77 8.70
N GLU A 63 -12.10 6.08 9.66
CA GLU A 63 -12.01 6.39 11.10
C GLU A 63 -10.60 6.16 11.65
N GLU A 64 -9.95 5.06 11.26
CA GLU A 64 -8.57 4.75 11.64
C GLU A 64 -7.59 5.81 11.08
N VAL A 65 -7.74 6.18 9.81
CA VAL A 65 -6.92 7.23 9.18
C VAL A 65 -7.15 8.57 9.89
N ARG A 66 -8.40 8.94 10.14
CA ARG A 66 -8.74 10.19 10.84
C ARG A 66 -8.12 10.24 12.23
N ALA A 67 -8.22 9.15 13.01
CA ALA A 67 -7.63 9.08 14.34
C ALA A 67 -6.11 9.31 14.32
N LEU A 68 -5.41 8.77 13.31
CA LEU A 68 -3.98 9.01 13.11
C LEU A 68 -3.67 10.46 12.72
N CYS A 69 -4.48 11.05 11.84
CA CYS A 69 -4.31 12.45 11.44
C CYS A 69 -4.55 13.41 12.62
N ASP A 70 -5.63 13.20 13.36
CA ASP A 70 -5.95 14.02 14.55
C ASP A 70 -4.83 13.91 15.60
N PHE A 71 -4.32 12.70 15.82
CA PHE A 71 -3.19 12.45 16.72
C PHE A 71 -1.92 13.17 16.24
N ALA A 72 -1.57 13.03 14.95
CA ALA A 72 -0.40 13.67 14.37
C ALA A 72 -0.46 15.20 14.51
N HIS A 73 -1.57 15.78 14.08
CA HIS A 73 -1.77 17.24 14.08
C HIS A 73 -1.78 17.82 15.50
N ALA A 74 -2.33 17.08 16.49
CA ALA A 74 -2.27 17.48 17.89
C ALA A 74 -0.82 17.55 18.44
N HIS A 75 0.11 16.84 17.81
CA HIS A 75 1.54 16.86 18.15
C HIS A 75 2.38 17.72 17.19
N GLY A 76 1.75 18.46 16.27
CA GLY A 76 2.46 19.28 15.28
C GLY A 76 3.16 18.50 14.18
N LEU A 77 2.74 17.24 13.95
CA LEU A 77 3.29 16.36 12.92
C LEU A 77 2.41 16.41 11.67
N LEU A 78 3.01 16.08 10.53
CA LEU A 78 2.32 15.86 9.26
C LEU A 78 1.99 14.36 9.08
N VAL A 79 1.05 14.05 8.18
CA VAL A 79 0.74 12.69 7.77
C VAL A 79 0.98 12.54 6.27
N HIS A 80 1.86 11.61 5.92
CA HIS A 80 2.04 11.16 4.56
C HIS A 80 1.44 9.77 4.38
N MET A 81 0.62 9.61 3.34
CA MET A 81 0.07 8.32 2.94
C MET A 81 0.70 7.84 1.64
N ASP A 82 1.37 6.68 1.68
CA ASP A 82 1.69 5.93 0.49
C ASP A 82 0.43 5.23 -0.02
N GLY A 83 -0.11 5.73 -1.10
CA GLY A 83 -1.31 5.22 -1.75
C GLY A 83 -0.99 4.42 -3.02
N ALA A 84 0.14 3.72 -3.08
CA ALA A 84 0.48 2.86 -4.22
C ALA A 84 -0.63 1.85 -4.57
N ARG A 85 -1.47 1.49 -3.60
CA ARG A 85 -2.66 0.63 -3.76
C ARG A 85 -3.92 1.21 -3.12
N ILE A 86 -4.02 2.52 -2.99
CA ILE A 86 -5.19 3.19 -2.40
C ILE A 86 -6.48 2.87 -3.15
N SER A 87 -6.39 2.64 -4.46
CA SER A 87 -7.53 2.24 -5.28
C SER A 87 -8.12 0.91 -4.82
N ASN A 88 -7.27 -0.07 -4.49
CA ASN A 88 -7.72 -1.36 -3.97
C ASN A 88 -8.38 -1.22 -2.59
N ALA A 89 -7.82 -0.38 -1.72
CA ALA A 89 -8.40 -0.08 -0.42
C ALA A 89 -9.76 0.62 -0.53
N ALA A 90 -9.85 1.67 -1.35
CA ALA A 90 -11.11 2.40 -1.56
C ALA A 90 -12.19 1.52 -2.19
N ALA A 91 -11.83 0.67 -3.17
CA ALA A 91 -12.73 -0.30 -3.77
C ALA A 91 -13.23 -1.35 -2.76
N ALA A 92 -12.35 -1.84 -1.89
CA ALA A 92 -12.70 -2.80 -0.85
C ALA A 92 -13.67 -2.22 0.18
N LEU A 93 -13.51 -0.95 0.52
CA LEU A 93 -14.38 -0.22 1.45
C LEU A 93 -15.65 0.32 0.80
N GLY A 94 -15.73 0.35 -0.53
CA GLY A 94 -16.87 0.92 -1.26
C GLY A 94 -16.97 2.45 -1.12
N VAL A 95 -15.84 3.14 -1.02
CA VAL A 95 -15.78 4.61 -0.81
C VAL A 95 -14.92 5.31 -1.87
N SER A 96 -14.94 6.64 -1.90
CA SER A 96 -14.07 7.42 -2.79
C SER A 96 -12.62 7.43 -2.31
N LEU A 97 -11.68 7.75 -3.21
CA LEU A 97 -10.27 7.92 -2.88
C LEU A 97 -10.05 9.02 -1.83
N ASP A 98 -10.84 10.09 -1.90
CA ASP A 98 -10.78 11.20 -0.94
C ASP A 98 -11.25 10.77 0.46
N ALA A 99 -12.28 9.93 0.54
CA ALA A 99 -12.85 9.47 1.81
C ALA A 99 -11.86 8.67 2.68
N VAL A 100 -10.80 8.09 2.09
CA VAL A 100 -9.74 7.36 2.79
C VAL A 100 -8.40 8.11 2.80
N SER A 101 -8.39 9.40 2.44
CA SER A 101 -7.18 10.23 2.38
C SER A 101 -7.45 11.66 2.81
N GLY A 102 -7.66 12.59 1.88
CA GLY A 102 -7.80 14.02 2.15
C GLY A 102 -8.92 14.36 3.13
N ALA A 103 -10.09 13.75 2.98
CA ALA A 103 -11.22 13.93 3.90
C ALA A 103 -10.94 13.42 5.33
N CYS A 104 -9.91 12.61 5.53
CA CYS A 104 -9.46 12.14 6.83
C CYS A 104 -8.42 13.05 7.48
N GLY A 105 -7.85 14.01 6.74
CA GLY A 105 -6.82 14.92 7.24
C GLY A 105 -5.39 14.56 6.82
N VAL A 106 -5.20 13.66 5.86
CA VAL A 106 -3.87 13.35 5.28
C VAL A 106 -3.30 14.63 4.65
N ASP A 107 -2.04 14.95 4.94
CA ASP A 107 -1.38 16.15 4.39
C ASP A 107 -0.88 15.93 2.96
N THR A 108 -0.31 14.75 2.71
CA THR A 108 0.20 14.37 1.38
C THR A 108 -0.08 12.90 1.08
N LEU A 109 -0.41 12.62 -0.17
CA LEU A 109 -0.69 11.28 -0.67
C LEU A 109 0.15 11.01 -1.92
N THR A 110 0.82 9.88 -1.98
CA THR A 110 1.25 9.30 -3.26
C THR A 110 0.08 8.51 -3.85
N LEU A 111 -0.54 9.04 -4.89
CA LEU A 111 -1.61 8.33 -5.61
C LEU A 111 -0.97 7.42 -6.66
N GLY A 112 -0.97 6.12 -6.39
CA GLY A 112 -0.41 5.11 -7.27
C GLY A 112 -1.28 4.85 -8.50
N GLY A 113 -0.69 4.95 -9.68
CA GLY A 113 -1.35 4.62 -10.95
C GLY A 113 -0.79 3.36 -11.59
N THR A 114 0.50 3.14 -11.51
CA THR A 114 1.20 2.04 -12.19
C THR A 114 0.68 0.66 -11.75
N LYS A 115 0.43 0.47 -10.46
CA LYS A 115 -0.09 -0.80 -9.92
C LYS A 115 -1.58 -1.03 -10.21
N ASN A 116 -2.26 -0.04 -10.81
CA ASN A 116 -3.70 -0.11 -11.10
C ASN A 116 -4.01 0.23 -12.57
N GLY A 117 -3.11 -0.14 -13.50
CA GLY A 117 -3.35 -0.13 -14.93
C GLY A 117 -2.72 1.02 -15.73
N LEU A 118 -2.05 1.97 -15.09
CA LEU A 118 -1.29 2.99 -15.81
C LEU A 118 0.07 2.45 -16.28
N MET A 119 0.56 2.95 -17.40
CA MET A 119 1.81 2.48 -18.02
C MET A 119 3.09 2.87 -17.25
N GLY A 120 2.98 3.74 -16.26
CA GLY A 120 4.11 4.25 -15.49
C GLY A 120 3.86 5.69 -15.07
N ALA A 121 2.82 5.91 -14.28
CA ALA A 121 2.44 7.23 -13.78
C ALA A 121 2.12 7.15 -12.28
N GLU A 122 2.78 8.01 -11.53
CA GLU A 122 2.55 8.23 -10.10
C GLU A 122 2.28 9.72 -9.87
N CYS A 123 1.45 10.04 -8.90
CA CYS A 123 1.06 11.39 -8.60
C CYS A 123 1.20 11.68 -7.10
N VAL A 124 1.76 12.81 -6.75
CA VAL A 124 1.72 13.32 -5.37
C VAL A 124 0.57 14.32 -5.27
N VAL A 125 -0.41 14.01 -4.45
CA VAL A 125 -1.51 14.91 -4.09
C VAL A 125 -1.14 15.61 -2.78
N ILE A 126 -1.25 16.92 -2.75
CA ILE A 126 -0.91 17.75 -1.59
C ILE A 126 -2.19 18.39 -1.10
N PHE A 127 -2.69 17.90 0.03
CA PHE A 127 -3.90 18.44 0.65
C PHE A 127 -3.59 19.65 1.55
N ASN A 128 -2.40 19.65 2.17
CA ASN A 128 -1.95 20.76 3.01
C ASN A 128 -1.34 21.88 2.15
N PRO A 129 -1.99 23.05 2.03
CA PRO A 129 -1.55 24.13 1.13
C PRO A 129 -0.17 24.71 1.50
N ASP A 130 0.27 24.60 2.74
CA ASP A 130 1.55 25.14 3.19
C ASP A 130 2.74 24.39 2.56
N LEU A 131 2.53 23.16 2.10
CA LEU A 131 3.57 22.32 1.46
C LEU A 131 3.71 22.59 -0.05
N VAL A 132 2.73 23.24 -0.70
CA VAL A 132 2.69 23.37 -2.16
C VAL A 132 3.90 24.16 -2.71
N LYS A 133 4.31 25.22 -2.02
CA LYS A 133 5.42 26.07 -2.46
C LYS A 133 6.71 25.27 -2.63
N GLU A 134 7.04 24.47 -1.67
CA GLU A 134 8.30 23.70 -1.64
C GLU A 134 8.24 22.45 -2.53
N ALA A 135 7.06 21.84 -2.69
CA ALA A 135 6.87 20.60 -3.46
C ALA A 135 7.31 20.73 -4.92
N ARG A 136 7.11 21.89 -5.57
CA ARG A 136 7.56 22.10 -6.97
C ARG A 136 9.08 22.09 -7.11
N TYR A 137 9.80 22.58 -6.10
CA TYR A 137 11.26 22.55 -6.08
C TYR A 137 11.74 21.13 -5.78
N ALA A 138 11.19 20.48 -4.77
CA ALA A 138 11.49 19.09 -4.44
C ALA A 138 11.30 18.16 -5.66
N ARG A 139 10.19 18.30 -6.40
CA ARG A 139 9.96 17.56 -7.65
C ARG A 139 11.09 17.76 -8.67
N LYS A 140 11.53 19.01 -8.88
CA LYS A 140 12.61 19.30 -9.81
C LYS A 140 13.96 18.74 -9.34
N GLN A 141 14.28 18.90 -8.06
CA GLN A 141 15.50 18.39 -7.44
C GLN A 141 15.56 16.87 -7.47
N ALA A 142 14.43 16.19 -7.27
CA ALA A 142 14.29 14.74 -7.38
C ALA A 142 14.27 14.23 -8.84
N CYS A 143 14.55 15.07 -9.85
CA CYS A 143 14.50 14.72 -11.27
C CYS A 143 13.13 14.26 -11.78
N GLN A 144 12.03 14.54 -11.06
CA GLN A 144 10.67 14.12 -11.39
C GLN A 144 9.89 15.12 -12.23
N LEU A 145 10.56 16.12 -12.82
CA LEU A 145 9.96 17.07 -13.76
C LEU A 145 10.42 16.75 -15.19
N ALA A 146 9.78 15.76 -15.81
CA ALA A 146 10.05 15.39 -17.19
C ALA A 146 9.56 16.48 -18.18
N SER A 147 10.23 16.60 -19.32
CA SER A 147 9.95 17.63 -20.33
C SER A 147 8.54 17.53 -20.94
N LYS A 148 7.96 16.35 -21.03
CA LYS A 148 6.66 16.07 -21.66
C LYS A 148 5.68 15.46 -20.66
N MET A 149 5.45 16.15 -19.54
CA MET A 149 4.57 15.68 -18.47
C MET A 149 3.15 15.31 -18.91
N ARG A 150 2.69 15.84 -20.05
CA ARG A 150 1.39 15.45 -20.61
C ARG A 150 1.23 13.96 -20.88
N TYR A 151 2.32 13.25 -21.18
CA TYR A 151 2.30 11.78 -21.36
C TYR A 151 2.12 11.02 -20.05
N VAL A 152 2.45 11.65 -18.93
CA VAL A 152 2.17 11.13 -17.59
C VAL A 152 0.78 11.55 -17.15
N SER A 153 0.45 12.85 -17.24
CA SER A 153 -0.81 13.38 -16.71
C SER A 153 -2.05 12.90 -17.47
N CYS A 154 -1.96 12.64 -18.80
CA CYS A 154 -3.09 12.11 -19.54
C CYS A 154 -3.51 10.70 -19.08
N GLN A 155 -2.58 9.93 -18.53
CA GLN A 155 -2.90 8.63 -17.95
C GLN A 155 -3.80 8.79 -16.71
N PHE A 156 -3.51 9.76 -15.84
CA PHE A 156 -4.39 10.08 -14.71
C PHE A 156 -5.74 10.64 -15.14
N THR A 157 -5.79 11.41 -16.24
CA THR A 157 -7.06 11.85 -16.81
C THR A 157 -7.94 10.66 -17.18
N ALA A 158 -7.38 9.67 -17.90
CA ALA A 158 -8.09 8.44 -18.25
C ALA A 158 -8.47 7.63 -17.00
N PHE A 159 -7.54 7.48 -16.07
CA PHE A 159 -7.70 6.71 -14.84
C PHE A 159 -8.86 7.19 -13.95
N LEU A 160 -9.02 8.52 -13.85
CA LEU A 160 -10.07 9.15 -13.06
C LEU A 160 -11.39 9.38 -13.83
N THR A 161 -11.41 9.07 -15.15
CA THR A 161 -12.61 9.19 -15.96
C THR A 161 -13.42 7.90 -15.92
N ASP A 162 -14.75 8.01 -15.79
CA ASP A 162 -15.71 6.90 -15.82
C ASP A 162 -15.37 5.75 -14.85
N ASP A 163 -14.81 6.11 -13.70
CA ASP A 163 -14.43 5.20 -12.62
C ASP A 163 -13.49 4.05 -13.06
N LEU A 164 -12.59 4.32 -14.03
CA LEU A 164 -11.65 3.31 -14.51
C LEU A 164 -10.78 2.78 -13.36
N TRP A 165 -10.32 3.66 -12.46
CA TRP A 165 -9.56 3.27 -11.25
C TRP A 165 -10.31 2.24 -10.40
N LEU A 166 -11.63 2.43 -10.23
CA LEU A 166 -12.49 1.55 -9.44
C LEU A 166 -12.72 0.22 -10.14
N LYS A 167 -12.92 0.23 -11.47
CA LYS A 167 -13.09 -0.99 -12.28
C LYS A 167 -11.85 -1.88 -12.19
N CYS A 168 -10.65 -1.30 -12.37
CA CYS A 168 -9.38 -2.02 -12.27
C CYS A 168 -9.16 -2.60 -10.87
N ALA A 169 -9.34 -1.80 -9.84
CA ALA A 169 -9.14 -2.21 -8.45
C ALA A 169 -10.16 -3.26 -7.99
N SER A 170 -11.44 -3.09 -8.34
CA SER A 170 -12.50 -4.04 -8.01
C SER A 170 -12.28 -5.40 -8.70
N HIS A 171 -11.80 -5.39 -9.93
CA HIS A 171 -11.44 -6.60 -10.65
C HIS A 171 -10.32 -7.36 -9.93
N ALA A 172 -9.24 -6.68 -9.59
CA ALA A 172 -8.12 -7.28 -8.85
C ALA A 172 -8.58 -7.85 -7.50
N ASN A 173 -9.33 -7.07 -6.71
CA ASN A 173 -9.84 -7.52 -5.40
C ASN A 173 -10.75 -8.74 -5.53
N ARG A 174 -11.63 -8.79 -6.53
CA ARG A 174 -12.52 -9.91 -6.79
C ARG A 174 -11.76 -11.20 -7.12
N LEU A 175 -10.72 -11.11 -7.92
CA LEU A 175 -9.88 -12.26 -8.25
C LEU A 175 -9.04 -12.73 -7.06
N ALA A 176 -8.58 -11.81 -6.21
CA ALA A 176 -7.98 -12.16 -4.92
C ALA A 176 -8.95 -12.93 -4.04
N GLN A 177 -10.21 -12.48 -3.96
CA GLN A 177 -11.25 -13.16 -3.17
C GLN A 177 -11.51 -14.57 -3.70
N LYS A 178 -11.62 -14.74 -5.03
CA LYS A 178 -11.78 -16.07 -5.66
C LYS A 178 -10.64 -17.02 -5.29
N LEU A 179 -9.39 -16.53 -5.36
CA LEU A 179 -8.21 -17.31 -4.99
C LEU A 179 -8.18 -17.61 -3.48
N HIS A 180 -8.50 -16.62 -2.65
CA HIS A 180 -8.60 -16.78 -1.19
C HIS A 180 -9.59 -17.88 -0.82
N ASP A 181 -10.80 -17.87 -1.38
CA ASP A 181 -11.84 -18.84 -1.06
C ASP A 181 -11.42 -20.26 -1.45
N ALA A 182 -10.73 -20.41 -2.58
CA ALA A 182 -10.18 -21.68 -3.00
C ALA A 182 -9.08 -22.20 -2.06
N LEU A 183 -8.16 -21.34 -1.64
CA LEU A 183 -7.11 -21.66 -0.68
C LEU A 183 -7.67 -21.95 0.72
N ALA A 184 -8.69 -21.21 1.16
CA ALA A 184 -9.33 -21.41 2.46
C ALA A 184 -10.07 -22.79 2.55
N ALA A 185 -10.46 -23.36 1.41
CA ALA A 185 -11.03 -24.70 1.35
C ALA A 185 -9.98 -25.81 1.48
N MET A 186 -8.68 -25.50 1.45
CA MET A 186 -7.59 -26.44 1.59
C MET A 186 -7.17 -26.58 3.06
N PRO A 187 -7.27 -27.77 3.68
CA PRO A 187 -7.06 -27.94 5.11
C PRO A 187 -5.62 -27.70 5.57
N ASP A 188 -4.67 -27.76 4.66
CA ASP A 188 -3.25 -27.59 4.89
C ASP A 188 -2.70 -26.19 4.54
N VAL A 189 -3.58 -25.27 4.15
CA VAL A 189 -3.26 -23.86 3.95
C VAL A 189 -3.64 -23.06 5.19
N LYS A 190 -2.74 -22.19 5.64
CA LYS A 190 -2.99 -21.28 6.76
C LYS A 190 -2.67 -19.85 6.36
N PHE A 191 -3.67 -18.98 6.37
CA PHE A 191 -3.46 -17.56 6.19
C PHE A 191 -2.76 -16.94 7.41
N THR A 192 -1.79 -16.11 7.15
CA THR A 192 -0.98 -15.40 8.16
C THR A 192 -1.46 -13.97 8.34
N GLN A 193 -2.13 -13.41 7.33
CA GLN A 193 -2.74 -12.10 7.37
C GLN A 193 -4.19 -12.18 6.90
N LYS A 194 -5.01 -11.23 7.37
CA LYS A 194 -6.37 -11.04 6.87
C LYS A 194 -6.31 -10.44 5.47
N MET A 195 -6.97 -11.04 4.51
CA MET A 195 -7.11 -10.47 3.18
C MET A 195 -8.18 -9.38 3.19
N GLU A 196 -7.80 -8.14 2.94
CA GLU A 196 -8.73 -7.00 2.86
C GLU A 196 -8.61 -6.24 1.53
N SER A 197 -7.69 -6.68 0.65
CA SER A 197 -7.48 -6.06 -0.66
C SER A 197 -7.13 -7.13 -1.71
N ASN A 198 -6.19 -6.87 -2.59
CA ASN A 198 -5.75 -7.76 -3.65
C ASN A 198 -4.50 -8.59 -3.30
N GLN A 199 -4.17 -8.75 -2.01
CA GLN A 199 -2.97 -9.43 -1.54
C GLN A 199 -3.34 -10.57 -0.59
N LEU A 200 -2.68 -11.71 -0.76
CA LEU A 200 -2.84 -12.91 0.06
C LEU A 200 -1.50 -13.29 0.68
N PHE A 201 -1.53 -13.59 1.97
CA PHE A 201 -0.37 -14.06 2.73
C PHE A 201 -0.72 -15.37 3.41
N PHE A 202 0.03 -16.42 3.11
CA PHE A 202 -0.28 -17.75 3.63
C PHE A 202 0.96 -18.65 3.65
N ILE A 203 0.84 -19.74 4.39
CA ILE A 203 1.80 -20.85 4.45
C ILE A 203 1.10 -22.16 4.07
N MET A 204 1.85 -23.09 3.52
CA MET A 204 1.41 -24.45 3.21
C MET A 204 2.58 -25.44 3.44
N PRO A 205 2.33 -26.78 3.39
CA PRO A 205 3.40 -27.77 3.49
C PRO A 205 4.50 -27.56 2.45
N LYS A 206 5.74 -27.66 2.88
CA LYS A 206 6.92 -27.35 2.06
C LYS A 206 6.97 -28.10 0.73
N GLU A 207 6.55 -29.37 0.71
CA GLU A 207 6.51 -30.16 -0.53
C GLU A 207 5.57 -29.58 -1.59
N LYS A 208 4.43 -28.99 -1.17
CA LYS A 208 3.48 -28.31 -2.07
C LYS A 208 3.99 -26.94 -2.50
N GLU A 209 4.60 -26.22 -1.57
CA GLU A 209 5.24 -24.93 -1.82
C GLU A 209 6.33 -25.05 -2.89
N GLU A 210 7.24 -26.05 -2.78
CA GLU A 210 8.30 -26.30 -3.75
C GLU A 210 7.73 -26.59 -5.14
N LYS A 211 6.71 -27.46 -5.24
CA LYS A 211 6.04 -27.75 -6.50
C LYS A 211 5.33 -26.54 -7.09
N LEU A 212 4.69 -25.72 -6.23
CA LEU A 212 4.06 -24.49 -6.67
C LEU A 212 5.10 -23.53 -7.27
N HIS A 213 6.26 -23.44 -6.63
CA HIS A 213 7.35 -22.54 -7.06
C HIS A 213 8.04 -23.00 -8.35
N GLU A 214 8.00 -24.29 -8.67
CA GLU A 214 8.48 -24.82 -9.97
C GLU A 214 7.65 -24.28 -11.16
N LYS A 215 6.36 -24.01 -10.94
CA LYS A 215 5.44 -23.60 -12.01
C LYS A 215 5.09 -22.13 -11.99
N TYR A 216 4.99 -21.53 -10.80
CA TYR A 216 4.59 -20.13 -10.61
C TYR A 216 5.68 -19.38 -9.84
N TYR A 217 6.05 -18.19 -10.35
CA TYR A 217 6.97 -17.34 -9.63
C TYR A 217 6.23 -16.48 -8.61
N PHE A 218 6.69 -16.48 -7.36
CA PHE A 218 6.20 -15.62 -6.28
C PHE A 218 7.32 -15.31 -5.28
N TYR A 219 7.11 -14.29 -4.46
CA TYR A 219 8.04 -13.95 -3.39
C TYR A 219 7.69 -14.69 -2.11
N TYR A 220 8.73 -15.16 -1.42
CA TYR A 220 8.60 -15.43 0.00
C TYR A 220 8.58 -14.10 0.74
N TRP A 221 7.50 -13.84 1.45
CA TRP A 221 7.40 -12.64 2.28
C TRP A 221 8.23 -12.80 3.56
N ASN A 222 8.21 -13.99 4.14
CA ASN A 222 9.03 -14.37 5.27
C ASN A 222 9.58 -15.79 5.06
N GLU A 223 10.84 -15.88 4.64
CA GLU A 223 11.52 -17.15 4.36
C GLU A 223 11.63 -18.04 5.60
N ALA A 224 11.74 -17.45 6.81
CA ALA A 224 11.92 -18.21 8.04
C ALA A 224 10.73 -19.12 8.37
N ILE A 225 9.54 -18.78 7.90
CA ILE A 225 8.31 -19.55 8.12
C ILE A 225 7.66 -20.04 6.82
N GLY A 226 8.29 -19.83 5.67
CA GLY A 226 7.74 -20.20 4.36
C GLY A 226 6.48 -19.39 4.00
N GLU A 227 6.37 -18.14 4.47
CA GLU A 227 5.23 -17.28 4.16
C GLU A 227 5.31 -16.76 2.72
N MET A 228 4.32 -17.12 1.93
CA MET A 228 4.19 -16.70 0.54
C MET A 228 3.28 -15.49 0.43
N ARG A 229 3.56 -14.64 -0.56
CA ARG A 229 2.70 -13.52 -0.94
C ARG A 229 2.24 -13.68 -2.39
N LEU A 230 0.95 -13.71 -2.61
CA LEU A 230 0.33 -13.62 -3.93
C LEU A 230 -0.43 -12.30 -4.06
N VAL A 231 -0.37 -11.73 -5.24
CA VAL A 231 -1.03 -10.45 -5.55
C VAL A 231 -1.74 -10.58 -6.89
N THR A 232 -3.03 -10.32 -6.93
CA THR A 232 -3.77 -10.17 -8.19
C THR A 232 -3.65 -8.72 -8.68
N SER A 233 -3.70 -8.55 -9.98
CA SER A 233 -3.52 -7.26 -10.66
C SER A 233 -4.76 -6.91 -11.48
N TRP A 234 -4.80 -5.68 -11.98
CA TRP A 234 -5.83 -5.18 -12.88
C TRP A 234 -5.95 -5.98 -14.18
N ASP A 235 -4.88 -6.65 -14.60
CA ASP A 235 -4.77 -7.47 -15.82
C ASP A 235 -4.75 -8.98 -15.56
N THR A 236 -4.81 -9.42 -14.30
CA THR A 236 -4.98 -10.84 -13.97
C THR A 236 -6.29 -11.35 -14.56
N THR A 237 -6.26 -12.47 -15.27
CA THR A 237 -7.44 -13.06 -15.89
C THR A 237 -8.12 -14.11 -15.01
N GLU A 238 -9.37 -14.46 -15.32
CA GLU A 238 -10.05 -15.59 -14.66
C GLU A 238 -9.29 -16.90 -14.91
N GLU A 239 -8.78 -17.08 -16.13
CA GLU A 239 -8.02 -18.25 -16.56
C GLU A 239 -6.72 -18.40 -15.76
N ASP A 240 -6.03 -17.30 -15.44
CA ASP A 240 -4.83 -17.33 -14.60
C ASP A 240 -5.14 -17.84 -13.20
N VAL A 241 -6.22 -17.32 -12.61
CA VAL A 241 -6.66 -17.71 -11.27
C VAL A 241 -7.17 -19.15 -11.25
N ASP A 242 -7.99 -19.53 -12.21
CA ASP A 242 -8.51 -20.91 -12.32
C ASP A 242 -7.39 -21.91 -12.55
N GLY A 243 -6.44 -21.60 -13.44
CA GLY A 243 -5.28 -22.44 -13.69
C GLY A 243 -4.38 -22.64 -12.45
N LEU A 244 -4.22 -21.58 -11.63
CA LEU A 244 -3.51 -21.67 -10.35
C LEU A 244 -4.28 -22.54 -9.35
N ILE A 245 -5.59 -22.33 -9.21
CA ILE A 245 -6.46 -23.09 -8.30
C ILE A 245 -6.46 -24.57 -8.66
N ASP A 246 -6.60 -24.90 -9.95
CA ASP A 246 -6.61 -26.27 -10.40
C ASP A 246 -5.25 -26.96 -10.17
N TYR A 247 -4.17 -26.24 -10.36
CA TYR A 247 -2.84 -26.75 -10.03
C TYR A 247 -2.68 -27.00 -8.53
N LEU A 248 -3.07 -26.06 -7.69
CA LEU A 248 -3.02 -26.20 -6.22
C LEU A 248 -3.82 -27.41 -5.73
N LYS A 249 -5.00 -27.67 -6.33
CA LYS A 249 -5.83 -28.85 -6.01
C LYS A 249 -5.19 -30.18 -6.44
N SER A 250 -4.27 -30.14 -7.39
CA SER A 250 -3.55 -31.33 -7.87
C SER A 250 -2.33 -31.69 -7.04
N LEU A 251 -1.88 -30.78 -6.16
CA LEU A 251 -0.77 -30.99 -5.24
C LEU A 251 -1.19 -31.71 -3.95
#